data_cbe309ab4272253a17111c3a7a22032b
#
_entry.id   cbe309ab4272253a17111c3a7a22032b
#
_cell.length_a   1.000
_cell.length_b   1.000
_cell.length_c   1.000
_cell.angle_alpha   90.00
_cell.angle_beta   90.00
_cell.angle_gamma   90.00
#
_symmetry.space_group_name_H-M   'P 1'
#
loop_
_entity.id
_entity.type
_entity.pdbx_description
1 polymer ?
#
loop_
_entity_poly.entity_id
_entity_poly.type
_entity_poly.pdbx_seq_one_letter_code
_entity_poly.pdbx_strand_id
1 'polypeptide(L)'
;MDIDRTAHWEKVYETKAPSQVSWTQDYPKTSFEIIQSFELNKTARIIDVGGGDSKLVDCLLDAGYEDITVLDISEKALLRAQKRLGDKASKVNWVVSDITTFKPDRSFDVWHDRAAFHFLTEAEQISQYVALASSYVKGYLSVGTFSKQGPVKCSGLNILQYSEEELVSVFSSGFHLLDSKTEDHTTPFDTLQNFLFCSFKKK
;
A
#
# COMPACT_ATOMS: atom_id res chain seq x y z
N MET A 1 14.01 -21.55 -5.90
CA MET A 1 14.81 -20.61 -5.08
C MET A 1 13.89 -19.48 -4.70
N ASP A 2 13.68 -19.30 -3.41
CA ASP A 2 12.94 -18.15 -2.92
C ASP A 2 13.70 -16.88 -3.28
N ILE A 3 12.99 -15.94 -3.88
CA ILE A 3 13.57 -14.64 -4.24
C ILE A 3 13.71 -13.85 -2.94
N ASP A 4 14.90 -13.37 -2.64
CA ASP A 4 15.10 -12.38 -1.58
C ASP A 4 14.38 -11.08 -2.00
N ARG A 5 13.18 -10.87 -1.44
CA ARG A 5 12.33 -9.73 -1.76
C ARG A 5 12.99 -8.41 -1.37
N THR A 6 13.70 -8.38 -0.25
CA THR A 6 14.41 -7.18 0.20
C THR A 6 15.49 -6.80 -0.80
N ALA A 7 16.37 -7.73 -1.16
CA ALA A 7 17.42 -7.47 -2.15
C ALA A 7 16.85 -7.08 -3.52
N HIS A 8 15.72 -7.69 -3.92
CA HIS A 8 15.04 -7.34 -5.17
C HIS A 8 14.58 -5.88 -5.18
N TRP A 9 13.82 -5.45 -4.16
CA TRP A 9 13.26 -4.10 -4.10
C TRP A 9 14.34 -3.05 -3.88
N GLU A 10 15.35 -3.32 -3.05
CA GLU A 10 16.52 -2.46 -2.91
C GLU A 10 17.20 -2.20 -4.26
N LYS A 11 17.39 -3.25 -5.08
CA LYS A 11 17.95 -3.11 -6.41
C LYS A 11 17.06 -2.31 -7.36
N VAL A 12 15.74 -2.53 -7.31
CA VAL A 12 14.78 -1.77 -8.13
C VAL A 12 14.89 -0.28 -7.83
N TYR A 13 14.82 0.09 -6.55
CA TYR A 13 14.90 1.49 -6.15
C TYR A 13 16.31 2.09 -6.29
N GLU A 14 17.35 1.28 -6.32
CA GLU A 14 18.71 1.75 -6.65
C GLU A 14 18.87 2.11 -8.12
N THR A 15 18.31 1.28 -9.01
CA THR A 15 18.64 1.32 -10.43
C THR A 15 17.60 2.00 -11.30
N LYS A 16 16.35 2.15 -10.84
CA LYS A 16 15.25 2.73 -11.63
C LYS A 16 14.80 4.07 -11.07
N ALA A 17 14.63 5.04 -11.96
CA ALA A 17 13.95 6.28 -11.63
C ALA A 17 12.42 6.07 -11.53
N PRO A 18 11.65 6.99 -10.87
CA PRO A 18 10.19 6.88 -10.80
C PRO A 18 9.50 6.74 -12.16
N SER A 19 9.99 7.43 -13.19
CA SER A 19 9.47 7.31 -14.57
C SER A 19 9.76 5.96 -15.25
N GLN A 20 10.53 5.09 -14.61
CA GLN A 20 10.91 3.76 -15.12
C GLN A 20 10.22 2.62 -14.39
N VAL A 21 9.24 2.93 -13.53
CA VAL A 21 8.46 1.93 -12.80
C VAL A 21 6.97 2.12 -13.04
N SER A 22 6.26 1.02 -13.24
CA SER A 22 4.88 1.05 -13.75
C SER A 22 3.84 1.54 -12.73
N TRP A 23 4.14 1.52 -11.44
CA TRP A 23 3.21 1.89 -10.36
C TRP A 23 3.22 3.37 -9.98
N THR A 24 4.17 4.14 -10.53
CA THR A 24 4.31 5.57 -10.20
C THR A 24 3.05 6.35 -10.58
N GLN A 25 2.64 7.22 -9.68
CA GLN A 25 1.57 8.19 -9.89
C GLN A 25 2.05 9.57 -9.45
N ASP A 26 1.82 10.60 -10.27
CA ASP A 26 2.09 11.98 -9.87
C ASP A 26 1.13 12.47 -8.80
N TYR A 27 -0.10 11.97 -8.84
CA TYR A 27 -1.11 12.18 -7.83
C TYR A 27 -1.88 10.87 -7.59
N PRO A 28 -1.75 10.23 -6.42
CA PRO A 28 -2.42 8.98 -6.09
C PRO A 28 -3.89 9.21 -5.71
N LYS A 29 -4.66 9.70 -6.69
CA LYS A 29 -6.02 10.23 -6.52
C LYS A 29 -6.92 9.24 -5.78
N THR A 30 -7.01 8.01 -6.28
CA THR A 30 -7.92 7.00 -5.72
C THR A 30 -7.60 6.64 -4.28
N SER A 31 -6.31 6.39 -3.96
CA SER A 31 -5.88 6.13 -2.59
C SER A 31 -6.21 7.29 -1.65
N PHE A 32 -5.94 8.51 -2.11
CA PHE A 32 -6.20 9.71 -1.31
C PHE A 32 -7.70 9.96 -1.10
N GLU A 33 -8.52 9.85 -2.15
CA GLU A 33 -9.99 10.01 -2.06
C GLU A 33 -10.62 8.95 -1.14
N ILE A 34 -10.16 7.70 -1.19
CA ILE A 34 -10.62 6.65 -0.27
C ILE A 34 -10.32 7.02 1.19
N ILE A 35 -9.10 7.47 1.49
CA ILE A 35 -8.76 7.87 2.86
C ILE A 35 -9.59 9.07 3.30
N GLN A 36 -9.81 10.04 2.42
CA GLN A 36 -10.65 11.21 2.73
C GLN A 36 -12.11 10.85 2.97
N SER A 37 -12.65 9.85 2.25
CA SER A 37 -14.04 9.40 2.41
C SER A 37 -14.34 8.80 3.78
N PHE A 38 -13.33 8.45 4.55
CA PHE A 38 -13.49 7.98 5.92
C PHE A 38 -13.76 9.11 6.93
N GLU A 39 -13.65 10.37 6.51
CA GLU A 39 -13.97 11.57 7.31
C GLU A 39 -13.30 11.61 8.69
N LEU A 40 -12.04 11.17 8.76
CA LEU A 40 -11.31 11.06 10.00
C LEU A 40 -10.70 12.41 10.45
N ASN A 41 -10.49 12.53 11.77
CA ASN A 41 -9.72 13.63 12.34
C ASN A 41 -8.29 13.62 11.79
N LYS A 42 -7.66 14.80 11.76
CA LYS A 42 -6.29 14.95 11.24
C LYS A 42 -5.23 14.26 12.13
N THR A 43 -5.58 13.94 13.36
CA THR A 43 -4.76 13.14 14.31
C THR A 43 -4.94 11.62 14.14
N ALA A 44 -5.76 11.17 13.18
CA ALA A 44 -5.92 9.76 12.89
C ALA A 44 -4.58 9.13 12.50
N ARG A 45 -4.33 7.93 13.01
CA ARG A 45 -3.11 7.15 12.74
C ARG A 45 -3.27 6.41 11.42
N ILE A 46 -2.50 6.81 10.43
CA ILE A 46 -2.55 6.22 9.08
C ILE A 46 -1.25 5.46 8.84
N ILE A 47 -1.34 4.21 8.40
CA ILE A 47 -0.20 3.48 7.86
C ILE A 47 -0.39 3.24 6.36
N ASP A 48 0.65 3.55 5.59
CA ASP A 48 0.77 3.24 4.16
C ASP A 48 1.77 2.09 3.99
N VAL A 49 1.26 0.90 3.70
CA VAL A 49 2.02 -0.35 3.58
C VAL A 49 2.52 -0.53 2.16
N GLY A 50 3.83 -0.74 2.01
CA GLY A 50 4.47 -0.75 0.71
C GLY A 50 4.45 0.65 0.06
N GLY A 51 4.43 1.71 0.90
CA GLY A 51 4.30 3.09 0.43
C GLY A 51 5.49 3.55 -0.42
N GLY A 52 6.67 2.99 -0.21
CA GLY A 52 7.85 3.25 -1.01
C GLY A 52 8.15 4.74 -1.19
N ASP A 53 8.30 5.15 -2.46
CA ASP A 53 8.46 6.56 -2.84
C ASP A 53 7.16 7.20 -3.37
N SER A 54 5.99 6.60 -3.04
CA SER A 54 4.66 7.12 -3.38
C SER A 54 4.46 8.56 -2.88
N LYS A 55 3.70 9.35 -3.66
CA LYS A 55 3.30 10.71 -3.27
C LYS A 55 2.04 10.74 -2.39
N LEU A 56 1.54 9.59 -1.91
CA LEU A 56 0.39 9.57 -1.00
C LEU A 56 0.71 10.28 0.31
N VAL A 57 1.90 10.06 0.85
CA VAL A 57 2.37 10.73 2.07
C VAL A 57 2.41 12.26 1.92
N ASP A 58 2.80 12.77 0.72
CA ASP A 58 2.78 14.21 0.42
C ASP A 58 1.34 14.74 0.49
N CYS A 59 0.38 14.04 -0.17
CA CYS A 59 -1.03 14.43 -0.17
C CYS A 59 -1.64 14.41 1.25
N LEU A 60 -1.30 13.41 2.06
CA LEU A 60 -1.78 13.30 3.44
C LEU A 60 -1.26 14.45 4.31
N LEU A 61 0.03 14.77 4.22
CA LEU A 61 0.64 15.90 4.94
C LEU A 61 0.03 17.24 4.51
N ASP A 62 -0.17 17.43 3.20
CA ASP A 62 -0.77 18.67 2.66
C ASP A 62 -2.24 18.81 3.04
N ALA A 63 -2.95 17.69 3.23
CA ALA A 63 -4.30 17.67 3.78
C ALA A 63 -4.35 17.85 5.31
N GLY A 64 -3.21 17.96 5.97
CA GLY A 64 -3.09 18.24 7.40
C GLY A 64 -3.14 17.01 8.32
N TYR A 65 -2.97 15.79 7.79
CA TYR A 65 -2.81 14.61 8.66
C TYR A 65 -1.46 14.66 9.38
N GLU A 66 -1.46 14.33 10.68
CA GLU A 66 -0.35 14.56 11.59
C GLU A 66 0.36 13.25 12.01
N ASP A 67 -0.31 12.11 11.94
CA ASP A 67 0.22 10.82 12.40
C ASP A 67 0.23 9.79 11.26
N ILE A 68 1.27 9.89 10.43
CA ILE A 68 1.45 9.07 9.24
C ILE A 68 2.65 8.16 9.46
N THR A 69 2.47 6.87 9.18
CA THR A 69 3.53 5.87 9.10
C THR A 69 3.63 5.38 7.67
N VAL A 70 4.82 5.36 7.10
CA VAL A 70 5.10 4.75 5.80
C VAL A 70 6.00 3.55 6.04
N LEU A 71 5.51 2.37 5.67
CA LEU A 71 6.24 1.12 5.76
C LEU A 71 6.61 0.63 4.37
N ASP A 72 7.87 0.28 4.18
CA ASP A 72 8.33 -0.41 2.97
C ASP A 72 9.47 -1.37 3.31
N ILE A 73 9.63 -2.39 2.48
CA ILE A 73 10.71 -3.36 2.59
C ILE A 73 12.05 -2.76 2.12
N SER A 74 12.01 -1.72 1.27
CA SER A 74 13.19 -1.04 0.73
C SER A 74 13.48 0.26 1.49
N GLU A 75 14.64 0.32 2.14
CA GLU A 75 15.15 1.54 2.73
C GLU A 75 15.38 2.63 1.66
N LYS A 76 15.88 2.24 0.48
CA LYS A 76 16.13 3.18 -0.62
C LYS A 76 14.86 3.85 -1.12
N ALA A 77 13.73 3.14 -1.12
CA ALA A 77 12.43 3.71 -1.46
C ALA A 77 12.06 4.82 -0.48
N LEU A 78 12.12 4.53 0.82
CA LEU A 78 11.80 5.47 1.87
C LEU A 78 12.74 6.69 1.87
N LEU A 79 14.05 6.49 1.66
CA LEU A 79 15.02 7.59 1.56
C LEU A 79 14.71 8.53 0.38
N ARG A 80 14.19 8.01 -0.74
CA ARG A 80 13.73 8.86 -1.85
C ARG A 80 12.54 9.72 -1.46
N ALA A 81 11.54 9.15 -0.78
CA ALA A 81 10.39 9.90 -0.28
C ALA A 81 10.82 10.96 0.72
N GLN A 82 11.68 10.62 1.67
CA GLN A 82 12.23 11.56 2.65
C GLN A 82 12.98 12.72 1.99
N LYS A 83 13.84 12.42 1.02
CA LYS A 83 14.56 13.45 0.26
C LYS A 83 13.61 14.39 -0.49
N ARG A 84 12.55 13.86 -1.07
CA ARG A 84 11.52 14.66 -1.77
C ARG A 84 10.76 15.57 -0.82
N LEU A 85 10.40 15.07 0.38
CA LEU A 85 9.65 15.82 1.39
C LEU A 85 10.48 16.89 2.08
N GLY A 86 11.80 16.77 2.10
CA GLY A 86 12.68 17.70 2.82
C GLY A 86 12.33 17.79 4.31
N ASP A 87 12.15 18.98 4.86
CA ASP A 87 11.85 19.19 6.28
C ASP A 87 10.54 18.52 6.72
N LYS A 88 9.57 18.33 5.82
CA LYS A 88 8.32 17.64 6.13
C LYS A 88 8.54 16.16 6.48
N ALA A 89 9.65 15.54 6.06
CA ALA A 89 9.94 14.14 6.34
C ALA A 89 10.02 13.83 7.84
N SER A 90 10.39 14.82 8.67
CA SER A 90 10.44 14.69 10.13
C SER A 90 9.06 14.50 10.80
N LYS A 91 7.97 14.75 10.05
CA LYS A 91 6.58 14.57 10.51
C LYS A 91 6.03 13.17 10.25
N VAL A 92 6.82 12.29 9.66
CA VAL A 92 6.38 10.95 9.21
C VAL A 92 7.19 9.88 9.94
N ASN A 93 6.52 8.82 10.37
CA ASN A 93 7.17 7.63 10.91
C ASN A 93 7.59 6.71 9.76
N TRP A 94 8.89 6.54 9.57
CA TRP A 94 9.45 5.69 8.52
C TRP A 94 9.82 4.32 9.09
N VAL A 95 9.30 3.25 8.48
CA VAL A 95 9.53 1.88 8.93
C VAL A 95 10.07 1.03 7.78
N VAL A 96 11.32 0.59 7.90
CA VAL A 96 11.90 -0.40 6.97
C VAL A 96 11.58 -1.79 7.50
N SER A 97 10.67 -2.51 6.85
CA SER A 97 10.30 -3.87 7.26
C SER A 97 9.58 -4.61 6.13
N ASP A 98 9.80 -5.93 6.05
CA ASP A 98 8.88 -6.82 5.34
C ASP A 98 7.57 -6.91 6.14
N ILE A 99 6.44 -6.71 5.47
CA ILE A 99 5.12 -6.75 6.10
C ILE A 99 4.82 -8.09 6.79
N THR A 100 5.39 -9.18 6.29
CA THR A 100 5.19 -10.52 6.88
C THR A 100 5.90 -10.70 8.21
N THR A 101 6.89 -9.88 8.52
CA THR A 101 7.64 -9.90 9.78
C THR A 101 7.42 -8.65 10.62
N PHE A 102 6.66 -7.69 10.12
CA PHE A 102 6.38 -6.43 10.81
C PHE A 102 5.63 -6.66 12.12
N LYS A 103 6.08 -5.99 13.16
CA LYS A 103 5.47 -6.04 14.51
C LYS A 103 5.15 -4.61 14.94
N PRO A 104 3.91 -4.13 14.70
CA PRO A 104 3.50 -2.82 15.14
C PRO A 104 3.53 -2.72 16.66
N ASP A 105 3.99 -1.60 17.19
CA ASP A 105 3.91 -1.24 18.61
C ASP A 105 2.62 -0.50 18.97
N ARG A 106 1.81 -0.17 17.96
CA ARG A 106 0.57 0.61 18.08
C ARG A 106 -0.48 0.19 17.05
N SER A 107 -1.73 0.58 17.29
CA SER A 107 -2.83 0.39 16.35
C SER A 107 -2.97 1.59 15.41
N PHE A 108 -3.65 1.37 14.28
CA PHE A 108 -3.90 2.37 13.25
C PHE A 108 -5.40 2.55 13.02
N ASP A 109 -5.82 3.77 12.73
CA ASP A 109 -7.20 4.08 12.36
C ASP A 109 -7.44 3.79 10.88
N VAL A 110 -6.41 3.95 10.04
CA VAL A 110 -6.40 3.56 8.64
C VAL A 110 -5.16 2.73 8.32
N TRP A 111 -5.40 1.62 7.64
CA TRP A 111 -4.38 0.79 7.02
C TRP A 111 -4.60 0.85 5.51
N HIS A 112 -3.69 1.48 4.81
CA HIS A 112 -3.71 1.58 3.35
C HIS A 112 -2.63 0.70 2.76
N ASP A 113 -2.95 0.00 1.68
CA ASP A 113 -2.04 -0.81 0.89
C ASP A 113 -2.41 -0.64 -0.58
N ARG A 114 -1.48 -0.18 -1.40
CA ARG A 114 -1.63 -0.18 -2.85
C ARG A 114 -0.45 -0.86 -3.51
N ALA A 115 -0.71 -1.98 -4.16
CA ALA A 115 0.29 -2.74 -4.91
C ALA A 115 1.40 -3.38 -4.03
N ALA A 116 1.13 -3.66 -2.74
CA ALA A 116 2.01 -4.45 -1.90
C ALA A 116 1.39 -5.82 -1.56
N PHE A 117 0.14 -5.87 -1.17
CA PHE A 117 -0.56 -7.11 -0.80
C PHE A 117 -0.52 -8.18 -1.90
N HIS A 118 -0.63 -7.81 -3.16
CA HIS A 118 -0.66 -8.76 -4.27
C HIS A 118 0.67 -9.51 -4.49
N PHE A 119 1.78 -9.09 -3.88
CA PHE A 119 3.05 -9.83 -3.88
C PHE A 119 3.10 -10.96 -2.87
N LEU A 120 2.11 -11.07 -1.99
CA LEU A 120 1.95 -12.19 -1.08
C LEU A 120 1.28 -13.32 -1.83
N THR A 121 2.06 -14.25 -2.37
CA THR A 121 1.56 -15.34 -3.23
C THR A 121 1.33 -16.63 -2.48
N GLU A 122 1.86 -16.77 -1.26
CA GLU A 122 1.71 -17.95 -0.43
C GLU A 122 0.57 -17.76 0.58
N ALA A 123 -0.24 -18.80 0.77
CA ALA A 123 -1.40 -18.77 1.68
C ALA A 123 -1.02 -18.37 3.12
N GLU A 124 0.15 -18.79 3.59
CA GLU A 124 0.66 -18.43 4.91
C GLU A 124 0.93 -16.93 5.02
N GLN A 125 1.57 -16.32 4.02
CA GLN A 125 1.85 -14.88 3.99
C GLN A 125 0.55 -14.07 3.99
N ILE A 126 -0.44 -14.48 3.20
CA ILE A 126 -1.76 -13.84 3.15
C ILE A 126 -2.44 -13.93 4.52
N SER A 127 -2.42 -15.13 5.13
CA SER A 127 -3.00 -15.35 6.46
C SER A 127 -2.32 -14.48 7.53
N GLN A 128 -1.00 -14.38 7.51
CA GLN A 128 -0.22 -13.53 8.43
C GLN A 128 -0.59 -12.05 8.23
N TYR A 129 -0.69 -11.58 6.99
CA TYR A 129 -1.10 -10.20 6.70
C TYR A 129 -2.51 -9.90 7.22
N VAL A 130 -3.47 -10.80 6.96
CA VAL A 130 -4.86 -10.64 7.42
C VAL A 130 -4.94 -10.62 8.94
N ALA A 131 -4.21 -11.52 9.62
CA ALA A 131 -4.15 -11.56 11.07
C ALA A 131 -3.55 -10.28 11.65
N LEU A 132 -2.47 -9.77 11.03
CA LEU A 132 -1.82 -8.52 11.41
C LEU A 132 -2.78 -7.32 11.26
N ALA A 133 -3.37 -7.15 10.08
CA ALA A 133 -4.33 -6.09 9.83
C ALA A 133 -5.53 -6.20 10.79
N SER A 134 -6.06 -7.40 11.01
CA SER A 134 -7.18 -7.63 11.94
C SER A 134 -6.86 -7.26 13.39
N SER A 135 -5.60 -7.40 13.80
CA SER A 135 -5.17 -7.10 15.17
C SER A 135 -4.92 -5.60 15.39
N TYR A 136 -4.37 -4.91 14.39
CA TYR A 136 -3.87 -3.55 14.57
C TYR A 136 -4.71 -2.46 13.91
N VAL A 137 -5.63 -2.79 12.98
CA VAL A 137 -6.59 -1.83 12.43
C VAL A 137 -7.74 -1.64 13.40
N LYS A 138 -8.09 -0.39 13.71
CA LYS A 138 -9.21 -0.01 14.56
C LYS A 138 -10.39 0.60 13.78
N GLY A 139 -10.13 1.16 12.62
CA GLY A 139 -11.14 1.83 11.79
C GLY A 139 -11.28 1.18 10.41
N TYR A 140 -10.41 1.51 9.50
CA TYR A 140 -10.57 1.22 8.09
C TYR A 140 -9.34 0.55 7.49
N LEU A 141 -9.60 -0.35 6.54
CA LEU A 141 -8.59 -0.98 5.68
C LEU A 141 -8.91 -0.64 4.24
N SER A 142 -7.92 -0.17 3.48
CA SER A 142 -8.00 0.02 2.02
C SER A 142 -6.94 -0.81 1.35
N VAL A 143 -7.34 -1.66 0.41
CA VAL A 143 -6.43 -2.54 -0.35
C VAL A 143 -6.64 -2.31 -1.84
N GLY A 144 -5.57 -1.91 -2.53
CA GLY A 144 -5.50 -1.77 -3.99
C GLY A 144 -4.61 -2.84 -4.60
N THR A 145 -5.17 -3.74 -5.38
CA THR A 145 -4.45 -4.84 -6.04
C THR A 145 -4.67 -4.81 -7.54
N PHE A 146 -3.93 -5.61 -8.31
CA PHE A 146 -4.36 -5.86 -9.69
C PHE A 146 -5.65 -6.67 -9.69
N SER A 147 -6.61 -6.24 -10.51
CA SER A 147 -7.84 -6.96 -10.78
C SER A 147 -7.57 -8.20 -11.67
N LYS A 148 -8.58 -9.01 -11.91
CA LYS A 148 -8.52 -10.15 -12.87
C LYS A 148 -8.20 -9.72 -14.31
N GLN A 149 -8.37 -8.43 -14.64
CA GLN A 149 -8.01 -7.84 -15.93
C GLN A 149 -6.63 -7.15 -15.91
N GLY A 150 -6.00 -7.07 -14.74
CA GLY A 150 -4.68 -6.49 -14.59
C GLY A 150 -3.55 -7.43 -14.99
N PRO A 151 -2.29 -6.99 -14.85
CA PRO A 151 -1.11 -7.83 -15.11
C PRO A 151 -1.02 -9.04 -14.16
N VAL A 152 -0.36 -10.10 -14.60
CA VAL A 152 -0.04 -11.29 -13.78
C VAL A 152 1.34 -11.21 -13.14
N LYS A 153 2.13 -10.18 -13.49
CA LYS A 153 3.46 -9.90 -12.95
C LYS A 153 3.65 -8.41 -12.73
N CYS A 154 4.42 -8.06 -11.71
CA CYS A 154 4.87 -6.70 -11.47
C CYS A 154 6.36 -6.71 -11.12
N SER A 155 7.14 -5.81 -11.73
CA SER A 155 8.61 -5.74 -11.52
C SER A 155 9.34 -7.08 -11.70
N GLY A 156 8.85 -7.95 -12.60
CA GLY A 156 9.42 -9.29 -12.83
C GLY A 156 8.97 -10.35 -11.83
N LEU A 157 8.27 -9.99 -10.76
CA LEU A 157 7.72 -10.91 -9.76
C LEU A 157 6.32 -11.36 -10.13
N ASN A 158 5.99 -12.61 -9.78
CA ASN A 158 4.61 -13.09 -9.83
C ASN A 158 3.78 -12.38 -8.77
N ILE A 159 2.52 -12.15 -9.09
CA ILE A 159 1.54 -11.56 -8.16
C ILE A 159 0.24 -12.37 -8.18
N LEU A 160 -0.62 -12.15 -7.21
CA LEU A 160 -1.99 -12.62 -7.24
C LEU A 160 -2.92 -11.50 -7.70
N GLN A 161 -3.78 -11.83 -8.68
CA GLN A 161 -4.89 -10.99 -9.09
C GLN A 161 -6.12 -11.33 -8.26
N TYR A 162 -6.93 -10.34 -7.94
CA TYR A 162 -8.14 -10.53 -7.12
C TYR A 162 -9.40 -10.04 -7.83
N SER A 163 -10.51 -10.75 -7.64
CA SER A 163 -11.85 -10.19 -7.79
C SER A 163 -12.30 -9.54 -6.48
N GLU A 164 -13.40 -8.79 -6.52
CA GLU A 164 -14.01 -8.22 -5.32
C GLU A 164 -14.38 -9.33 -4.32
N GLU A 165 -15.05 -10.38 -4.80
CA GLU A 165 -15.49 -11.50 -3.96
C GLU A 165 -14.31 -12.21 -3.28
N GLU A 166 -13.19 -12.37 -3.99
CA GLU A 166 -11.98 -12.97 -3.43
C GLU A 166 -11.38 -12.09 -2.33
N LEU A 167 -11.24 -10.75 -2.55
CA LEU A 167 -10.75 -9.84 -1.51
C LEU A 167 -11.69 -9.79 -0.31
N VAL A 168 -13.00 -9.72 -0.54
CA VAL A 168 -14.01 -9.77 0.53
C VAL A 168 -13.88 -11.05 1.33
N SER A 169 -13.74 -12.19 0.66
CA SER A 169 -13.54 -13.48 1.33
C SER A 169 -12.28 -13.49 2.20
N VAL A 170 -11.15 -12.99 1.65
CA VAL A 170 -9.87 -12.93 2.36
C VAL A 170 -9.97 -12.12 3.66
N PHE A 171 -10.62 -10.96 3.64
CA PHE A 171 -10.69 -10.07 4.79
C PHE A 171 -11.95 -10.25 5.65
N SER A 172 -12.85 -11.19 5.28
CA SER A 172 -14.18 -11.37 5.91
C SER A 172 -14.14 -11.67 7.41
N SER A 173 -13.07 -12.26 7.93
CA SER A 173 -12.96 -12.60 9.36
C SER A 173 -12.88 -11.36 10.27
N GLY A 174 -12.25 -10.28 9.80
CA GLY A 174 -12.00 -9.06 10.60
C GLY A 174 -12.73 -7.81 10.11
N PHE A 175 -13.30 -7.82 8.90
CA PHE A 175 -13.76 -6.62 8.23
C PHE A 175 -15.08 -6.83 7.47
N HIS A 176 -15.79 -5.71 7.25
CA HIS A 176 -16.92 -5.61 6.33
C HIS A 176 -16.55 -4.73 5.15
N LEU A 177 -16.87 -5.15 3.93
CA LEU A 177 -16.73 -4.31 2.74
C LEU A 177 -17.60 -3.04 2.88
N LEU A 178 -17.00 -1.89 2.58
CA LEU A 178 -17.72 -0.61 2.47
C LEU A 178 -17.97 -0.26 1.02
N ASP A 179 -16.94 -0.32 0.21
CA ASP A 179 -16.97 0.09 -1.19
C ASP A 179 -15.88 -0.62 -1.98
N SER A 180 -16.11 -0.77 -3.29
CA SER A 180 -15.11 -1.26 -4.22
C SER A 180 -15.18 -0.51 -5.54
N LYS A 181 -14.04 -0.37 -6.20
CA LYS A 181 -13.97 0.16 -7.56
C LYS A 181 -12.79 -0.38 -8.33
N THR A 182 -12.93 -0.46 -9.64
CA THR A 182 -11.82 -0.72 -10.55
C THR A 182 -11.33 0.58 -11.18
N GLU A 183 -10.04 0.63 -11.48
CA GLU A 183 -9.39 1.78 -12.11
C GLU A 183 -8.33 1.32 -13.09
N ASP A 184 -8.28 1.95 -14.25
CA ASP A 184 -7.18 1.80 -15.20
C ASP A 184 -6.09 2.82 -14.87
N HIS A 185 -4.99 2.34 -14.32
CA HIS A 185 -3.78 3.12 -14.11
C HIS A 185 -2.96 3.18 -15.40
N THR A 186 -2.76 4.39 -15.92
CA THR A 186 -1.82 4.61 -17.02
C THR A 186 -0.40 4.67 -16.47
N THR A 187 0.45 3.75 -16.92
CA THR A 187 1.86 3.70 -16.51
C THR A 187 2.68 4.78 -17.22
N PRO A 188 3.90 5.11 -16.76
CA PRO A 188 4.81 6.00 -17.49
C PRO A 188 5.21 5.51 -18.90
N PHE A 189 4.81 4.30 -19.29
CA PHE A 189 5.07 3.70 -20.60
C PHE A 189 3.83 3.69 -21.51
N ASP A 190 2.79 4.46 -21.17
CA ASP A 190 1.52 4.52 -21.87
C ASP A 190 0.79 3.16 -21.98
N THR A 191 1.01 2.27 -21.01
CA THR A 191 0.28 1.01 -20.86
C THR A 191 -0.73 1.09 -19.73
N LEU A 192 -1.81 0.33 -19.82
CA LEU A 192 -2.84 0.29 -18.80
C LEU A 192 -2.61 -0.89 -17.84
N GLN A 193 -2.80 -0.63 -16.56
CA GLN A 193 -2.85 -1.64 -15.52
C GLN A 193 -4.17 -1.50 -14.77
N ASN A 194 -5.04 -2.52 -14.86
CA ASN A 194 -6.32 -2.47 -14.18
C ASN A 194 -6.17 -2.88 -12.72
N PHE A 195 -6.52 -1.96 -11.82
CA PHE A 195 -6.54 -2.15 -10.38
C PHE A 195 -7.96 -2.36 -9.86
N LEU A 196 -8.07 -3.13 -8.80
CA LEU A 196 -9.23 -3.23 -7.93
C LEU A 196 -8.87 -2.62 -6.58
N PHE A 197 -9.65 -1.66 -6.13
CA PHE A 197 -9.60 -1.11 -4.79
C PHE A 197 -10.81 -1.58 -4.01
N CYS A 198 -10.57 -2.11 -2.81
CA CYS A 198 -11.63 -2.40 -1.84
C CYS A 198 -11.34 -1.64 -0.54
N SER A 199 -12.34 -0.96 -0.03
CA SER A 199 -12.30 -0.34 1.29
C SER A 199 -13.20 -1.10 2.26
N PHE A 200 -12.71 -1.27 3.48
CA PHE A 200 -13.35 -2.08 4.51
C PHE A 200 -13.41 -1.32 5.82
N LYS A 201 -14.42 -1.65 6.64
CA LYS A 201 -14.54 -1.22 8.03
C LYS A 201 -14.26 -2.37 8.97
N LYS A 202 -13.52 -2.11 10.02
CA LYS A 202 -13.27 -3.06 11.12
C LYS A 202 -14.60 -3.49 11.75
N LYS A 203 -14.75 -4.81 12.02
CA LYS A 203 -15.89 -5.37 12.76
C LYS A 203 -15.88 -4.97 14.22
#